data_36d02bd57207ce1144b1c34db82836be
#
_entry.id   36d02bd57207ce1144b1c34db82836be
#
_cell.length_a   1.000
_cell.length_b   1.000
_cell.length_c   1.000
_cell.angle_alpha   90.00
_cell.angle_beta   90.00
_cell.angle_gamma   90.00
#
_symmetry.space_group_name_H-M   'P 1'
#
loop_
_entity.id
_entity.type
_entity.pdbx_description
1 polymer ?
#
loop_
_entity_poly.entity_id
_entity_poly.type
_entity_poly.pdbx_seq_one_letter_code
_entity_poly.pdbx_strand_id
1 'polypeptide(L)'
;MKINTPQELLKFMDDIEYAWMDKKGNFHNEIVPEMYTEYSLMSPEEVLKYKKGVCVDQSEFERDWFKKHNYNFDVMTIQVFREDEAPGHAFLWYEENGKYYWFEHAWYSEQGIHKYNSYDELINDVKTKFIIQNDVTKEELDKLIIKQQKEYPYHISYEEMDKLDEIDNKNTKKL
;
A
#
# COMPACT_ATOMS: atom_id res chain seq x y z
N MET A 1 15.27 -0.34 20.32
CA MET A 1 14.15 -1.25 20.75
C MET A 1 14.04 -2.34 19.71
N LYS A 2 13.91 -3.61 20.09
CA LYS A 2 13.75 -4.70 19.12
C LYS A 2 12.26 -4.92 18.91
N ILE A 3 11.77 -4.77 17.67
CA ILE A 3 10.39 -4.97 17.29
C ILE A 3 10.23 -6.42 16.86
N ASN A 4 9.47 -7.22 17.59
CA ASN A 4 9.37 -8.67 17.40
C ASN A 4 7.97 -9.15 16.98
N THR A 5 6.94 -8.31 17.10
CA THR A 5 5.55 -8.66 16.78
C THR A 5 4.90 -7.60 15.88
N PRO A 6 3.86 -7.97 15.09
CA PRO A 6 3.11 -6.99 14.30
C PRO A 6 2.49 -5.87 15.15
N GLN A 7 2.06 -6.17 16.39
CA GLN A 7 1.51 -5.17 17.30
C GLN A 7 2.57 -4.14 17.72
N GLU A 8 3.79 -4.59 17.97
CA GLU A 8 4.92 -3.70 18.27
C GLU A 8 5.32 -2.88 17.05
N LEU A 9 5.25 -3.46 15.84
CA LEU A 9 5.49 -2.76 14.59
C LEU A 9 4.45 -1.64 14.39
N LEU A 10 3.16 -1.97 14.51
CA LEU A 10 2.09 -0.98 14.37
C LEU A 10 2.29 0.20 15.31
N LYS A 11 2.56 -0.08 16.59
CA LYS A 11 2.85 0.97 17.57
C LYS A 11 4.12 1.77 17.25
N PHE A 12 5.14 1.13 16.70
CA PHE A 12 6.36 1.81 16.28
C PHE A 12 6.11 2.78 15.11
N MET A 13 5.13 2.47 14.27
CA MET A 13 4.73 3.31 13.13
C MET A 13 3.88 4.52 13.52
N ASP A 14 3.39 4.63 14.76
CA ASP A 14 2.55 5.77 15.24
C ASP A 14 3.18 7.15 14.97
N ASP A 15 4.51 7.24 14.87
CA ASP A 15 5.24 8.46 14.58
C ASP A 15 5.38 8.77 13.07
N ILE A 16 4.88 7.90 12.20
CA ILE A 16 4.98 8.09 10.74
C ILE A 16 3.83 8.97 10.26
N GLU A 17 4.19 10.16 9.79
CA GLU A 17 3.23 11.10 9.19
C GLU A 17 2.89 10.71 7.74
N TYR A 18 1.63 10.92 7.34
CA TYR A 18 1.21 10.71 5.95
C TYR A 18 1.67 11.87 5.07
N ALA A 19 2.76 11.68 4.35
CA ALA A 19 3.35 12.64 3.43
C ALA A 19 4.16 11.92 2.35
N TRP A 20 4.18 12.46 1.14
CA TRP A 20 4.99 11.93 0.05
C TRP A 20 6.24 12.78 -0.23
N MET A 21 7.28 12.15 -0.72
CA MET A 21 8.53 12.80 -1.12
C MET A 21 8.55 13.01 -2.63
N ASP A 22 8.94 14.21 -3.08
CA ASP A 22 9.16 14.49 -4.49
C ASP A 22 10.57 14.07 -4.95
N LYS A 23 10.81 14.06 -6.26
CA LYS A 23 12.13 13.75 -6.88
C LYS A 23 13.26 14.69 -6.46
N LYS A 24 12.94 15.82 -5.82
CA LYS A 24 13.93 16.79 -5.28
C LYS A 24 14.17 16.58 -3.79
N GLY A 25 13.45 15.65 -3.14
CA GLY A 25 13.55 15.35 -1.72
C GLY A 25 12.70 16.24 -0.80
N ASN A 26 11.76 17.00 -1.34
CA ASN A 26 10.81 17.78 -0.53
C ASN A 26 9.60 16.94 -0.14
N PHE A 27 9.02 17.22 1.03
CA PHE A 27 7.83 16.53 1.51
C PHE A 27 6.57 17.36 1.30
N HIS A 28 5.49 16.67 0.93
CA HIS A 28 4.17 17.23 0.64
C HIS A 28 3.08 16.45 1.36
N ASN A 29 2.13 17.13 1.99
CA ASN A 29 1.02 16.49 2.71
C ASN A 29 -0.26 16.45 1.86
N GLU A 30 -0.34 17.24 0.80
CA GLU A 30 -1.50 17.30 -0.09
C GLU A 30 -1.34 16.33 -1.25
N ILE A 31 -2.41 15.63 -1.58
CA ILE A 31 -2.48 14.80 -2.78
C ILE A 31 -2.87 15.70 -3.94
N VAL A 32 -1.96 15.84 -4.89
CA VAL A 32 -2.10 16.70 -6.07
C VAL A 32 -1.82 15.91 -7.34
N PRO A 33 -2.32 16.30 -8.52
CA PRO A 33 -2.09 15.57 -9.77
C PRO A 33 -0.61 15.36 -10.11
N GLU A 34 0.24 16.32 -9.78
CA GLU A 34 1.68 16.28 -10.00
C GLU A 34 2.37 15.12 -9.25
N MET A 35 1.75 14.63 -8.18
CA MET A 35 2.24 13.47 -7.46
C MET A 35 2.46 12.25 -8.37
N TYR A 36 1.66 12.09 -9.42
CA TYR A 36 1.79 10.97 -10.35
C TYR A 36 3.18 10.90 -11.00
N THR A 37 3.76 12.05 -11.37
CA THR A 37 5.07 12.14 -12.05
C THR A 37 6.22 12.52 -11.13
N GLU A 38 5.94 13.26 -10.04
CA GLU A 38 6.95 13.82 -9.14
C GLU A 38 7.22 12.99 -7.89
N TYR A 39 6.32 12.07 -7.53
CA TYR A 39 6.52 11.16 -6.40
C TYR A 39 7.83 10.38 -6.54
N SER A 40 8.47 10.12 -5.42
CA SER A 40 9.69 9.33 -5.31
C SER A 40 9.52 8.29 -4.22
N LEU A 41 9.39 7.01 -4.61
CA LEU A 41 9.22 5.89 -3.68
C LEU A 41 10.40 5.83 -2.70
N MET A 42 10.12 5.95 -1.41
CA MET A 42 11.14 5.88 -0.38
C MET A 42 11.51 4.43 -0.05
N SER A 43 12.78 4.21 0.26
CA SER A 43 13.23 2.96 0.87
C SER A 43 12.75 2.85 2.32
N PRO A 44 12.69 1.63 2.91
CA PRO A 44 12.37 1.42 4.32
C PRO A 44 13.24 2.24 5.28
N GLU A 45 14.52 2.42 4.95
CA GLU A 45 15.46 3.23 5.73
C GLU A 45 15.10 4.72 5.68
N GLU A 46 14.60 5.21 4.54
CA GLU A 46 14.17 6.60 4.38
C GLU A 46 12.87 6.86 5.13
N VAL A 47 11.88 5.96 5.04
CA VAL A 47 10.66 6.02 5.85
C VAL A 47 11.01 6.09 7.33
N LEU A 48 11.92 5.24 7.78
CA LEU A 48 12.39 5.23 9.18
C LEU A 48 13.09 6.53 9.57
N LYS A 49 13.96 7.05 8.70
CA LYS A 49 14.75 8.25 8.92
C LYS A 49 13.89 9.51 8.98
N TYR A 50 12.97 9.65 8.04
CA TYR A 50 12.17 10.87 7.90
C TYR A 50 10.86 10.82 8.68
N LYS A 51 10.44 9.63 9.13
CA LYS A 51 9.15 9.41 9.80
C LYS A 51 7.98 9.91 8.94
N LYS A 52 8.06 9.66 7.64
CA LYS A 52 7.06 10.06 6.64
C LYS A 52 6.89 8.97 5.61
N GLY A 53 5.67 8.89 5.04
CA GLY A 53 5.37 8.00 3.94
C GLY A 53 3.88 7.95 3.65
N VAL A 54 3.51 7.84 2.37
CA VAL A 54 2.15 7.50 1.97
C VAL A 54 1.94 5.98 2.01
N CYS A 55 0.76 5.50 1.69
CA CYS A 55 0.42 4.08 1.81
C CYS A 55 1.43 3.14 1.12
N VAL A 56 1.96 3.51 -0.04
CA VAL A 56 2.95 2.70 -0.77
C VAL A 56 4.29 2.67 -0.02
N ASP A 57 4.79 3.82 0.47
CA ASP A 57 6.04 3.87 1.25
C ASP A 57 5.93 3.07 2.54
N GLN A 58 4.81 3.22 3.25
CA GLN A 58 4.56 2.50 4.50
C GLN A 58 4.45 0.99 4.25
N SER A 59 3.76 0.58 3.18
CA SER A 59 3.66 -0.83 2.81
C SER A 59 5.02 -1.46 2.44
N GLU A 60 5.94 -0.71 1.83
CA GLU A 60 7.30 -1.21 1.58
C GLU A 60 8.11 -1.33 2.88
N PHE A 61 7.93 -0.41 3.83
CA PHE A 61 8.51 -0.52 5.16
C PHE A 61 7.98 -1.75 5.93
N GLU A 62 6.67 -1.97 5.88
CA GLU A 62 6.01 -3.14 6.44
C GLU A 62 6.50 -4.44 5.78
N ARG A 63 6.53 -4.48 4.43
CA ARG A 63 7.06 -5.60 3.63
C ARG A 63 8.44 -6.03 4.09
N ASP A 64 9.35 -5.07 4.26
CA ASP A 64 10.72 -5.33 4.71
C ASP A 64 10.75 -5.98 6.10
N TRP A 65 9.92 -5.48 7.03
CA TRP A 65 9.83 -6.02 8.37
C TRP A 65 9.23 -7.44 8.38
N PHE A 66 8.09 -7.66 7.71
CA PHE A 66 7.42 -8.97 7.66
C PHE A 66 8.30 -10.03 6.98
N LYS A 67 9.02 -9.65 5.92
CA LYS A 67 10.00 -10.49 5.22
C LYS A 67 11.14 -10.91 6.14
N LYS A 68 11.73 -9.98 6.89
CA LYS A 68 12.81 -10.27 7.86
C LYS A 68 12.37 -11.13 9.04
N HIS A 69 11.07 -11.15 9.35
CA HIS A 69 10.51 -11.97 10.43
C HIS A 69 9.88 -13.28 9.94
N ASN A 70 10.03 -13.60 8.65
CA ASN A 70 9.56 -14.84 8.01
C ASN A 70 8.05 -15.09 8.16
N TYR A 71 7.23 -14.04 8.10
CA TYR A 71 5.78 -14.19 8.01
C TYR A 71 5.34 -14.65 6.62
N ASN A 72 4.19 -15.33 6.55
CA ASN A 72 3.44 -15.49 5.31
C ASN A 72 2.57 -14.24 5.12
N PHE A 73 2.90 -13.41 4.14
CA PHE A 73 2.25 -12.12 3.93
C PHE A 73 2.28 -11.72 2.47
N ASP A 74 1.48 -10.72 2.13
CA ASP A 74 1.59 -10.03 0.85
C ASP A 74 1.17 -8.55 0.96
N VAL A 75 1.69 -7.74 0.05
CA VAL A 75 1.24 -6.36 -0.14
C VAL A 75 0.30 -6.32 -1.33
N MET A 76 -0.84 -5.68 -1.15
CA MET A 76 -1.89 -5.56 -2.15
C MET A 76 -2.14 -4.09 -2.48
N THR A 77 -2.62 -3.84 -3.68
CA THR A 77 -3.16 -2.54 -4.09
C THR A 77 -4.63 -2.72 -4.45
N ILE A 78 -5.48 -1.83 -3.94
CA ILE A 78 -6.85 -1.64 -4.39
C ILE A 78 -6.95 -0.27 -5.06
N GLN A 79 -7.59 -0.20 -6.23
CA GLN A 79 -7.67 1.03 -7.02
C GLN A 79 -8.93 1.04 -7.87
N VAL A 80 -9.52 2.23 -8.05
CA VAL A 80 -10.58 2.46 -9.04
C VAL A 80 -10.13 3.54 -10.01
N PHE A 81 -10.27 3.27 -11.32
CA PHE A 81 -9.88 4.20 -12.37
C PHE A 81 -11.08 5.06 -12.79
N ARG A 82 -10.94 6.37 -12.68
CA ARG A 82 -11.87 7.41 -13.12
C ARG A 82 -11.24 8.24 -14.23
N GLU A 83 -12.03 9.11 -14.84
CA GLU A 83 -11.56 9.96 -15.93
C GLU A 83 -10.45 10.92 -15.49
N ASP A 84 -10.64 11.57 -14.34
CA ASP A 84 -9.75 12.62 -13.83
C ASP A 84 -8.89 12.18 -12.63
N GLU A 85 -9.14 11.01 -12.05
CA GLU A 85 -8.44 10.53 -10.87
C GLU A 85 -8.42 9.00 -10.80
N ALA A 86 -7.49 8.46 -10.03
CA ALA A 86 -7.39 7.03 -9.76
C ALA A 86 -7.13 6.78 -8.26
N PRO A 87 -8.14 7.02 -7.40
CA PRO A 87 -7.96 6.76 -5.98
C PRO A 87 -7.57 5.30 -5.74
N GLY A 88 -6.55 5.10 -4.93
CA GLY A 88 -5.99 3.81 -4.64
C GLY A 88 -5.43 3.73 -3.24
N HIS A 89 -5.20 2.52 -2.78
CA HIS A 89 -4.61 2.24 -1.48
C HIS A 89 -3.74 1.00 -1.55
N ALA A 90 -2.54 1.06 -0.95
CA ALA A 90 -1.68 -0.08 -0.73
C ALA A 90 -1.84 -0.55 0.72
N PHE A 91 -1.96 -1.86 0.92
CA PHE A 91 -2.14 -2.45 2.25
C PHE A 91 -1.45 -3.81 2.34
N LEU A 92 -1.14 -4.25 3.57
CA LEU A 92 -0.51 -5.53 3.84
C LEU A 92 -1.47 -6.47 4.56
N TRP A 93 -1.47 -7.74 4.17
CA TRP A 93 -2.08 -8.82 4.95
C TRP A 93 -1.02 -9.86 5.30
N TYR A 94 -1.25 -10.57 6.42
CA TYR A 94 -0.42 -11.70 6.84
C TYR A 94 -1.27 -12.83 7.41
N GLU A 95 -0.69 -14.03 7.41
CA GLU A 95 -1.28 -15.21 8.02
C GLU A 95 -0.52 -15.59 9.28
N GLU A 96 -1.27 -15.91 10.34
CA GLU A 96 -0.71 -16.45 11.56
C GLU A 96 -1.71 -17.41 12.22
N ASN A 97 -1.27 -18.63 12.56
CA ASN A 97 -2.07 -19.66 13.20
C ASN A 97 -3.39 -19.99 12.46
N GLY A 98 -3.36 -20.02 11.12
CA GLY A 98 -4.51 -20.31 10.27
C GLY A 98 -5.56 -19.22 10.26
N LYS A 99 -5.21 -17.99 10.62
CA LYS A 99 -6.03 -16.79 10.52
C LYS A 99 -5.34 -15.76 9.66
N TYR A 100 -6.13 -14.91 9.02
CA TYR A 100 -5.68 -13.83 8.16
C TYR A 100 -5.83 -12.50 8.88
N TYR A 101 -4.86 -11.62 8.70
CA TYR A 101 -4.81 -10.33 9.37
C TYR A 101 -4.53 -9.24 8.35
N TRP A 102 -5.36 -8.20 8.32
CA TRP A 102 -5.06 -6.96 7.62
C TRP A 102 -4.29 -6.06 8.58
N PHE A 103 -3.06 -5.73 8.21
CA PHE A 103 -2.21 -4.78 8.92
C PHE A 103 -2.38 -3.41 8.25
N GLU A 104 -2.86 -2.41 9.00
CA GLU A 104 -3.17 -1.10 8.44
C GLU A 104 -2.63 0.01 9.33
N HIS A 105 -1.80 0.88 8.73
CA HIS A 105 -1.34 2.08 9.40
C HIS A 105 -1.65 3.35 8.59
N ALA A 106 -1.51 3.32 7.27
CA ALA A 106 -1.63 4.49 6.40
C ALA A 106 -3.06 5.00 6.23
N TRP A 107 -4.05 4.12 6.32
CA TRP A 107 -5.47 4.47 6.24
C TRP A 107 -5.99 4.79 7.64
N TYR A 108 -5.95 6.06 7.99
CA TYR A 108 -6.11 6.55 9.35
C TYR A 108 -7.39 6.07 10.06
N SER A 109 -8.55 6.04 9.36
CA SER A 109 -9.81 5.55 9.98
C SER A 109 -9.83 4.04 10.21
N GLU A 110 -8.94 3.30 9.57
CA GLU A 110 -8.85 1.85 9.63
C GLU A 110 -7.57 1.36 10.33
N GLN A 111 -6.81 2.26 10.95
CA GLN A 111 -5.57 1.87 11.65
C GLN A 111 -5.82 0.75 12.65
N GLY A 112 -5.01 -0.31 12.53
CA GLY A 112 -5.12 -1.47 13.41
C GLY A 112 -4.67 -2.77 12.75
N ILE A 113 -4.88 -3.86 13.49
CA ILE A 113 -4.69 -5.23 13.00
C ILE A 113 -6.05 -5.92 13.07
N HIS A 114 -6.66 -6.11 11.90
CA HIS A 114 -7.99 -6.69 11.75
C HIS A 114 -7.89 -8.19 11.46
N LYS A 115 -8.63 -9.02 12.21
CA LYS A 115 -8.55 -10.49 12.14
C LYS A 115 -9.73 -11.08 11.40
N TYR A 116 -9.46 -12.05 10.51
CA TYR A 116 -10.45 -12.75 9.68
C TYR A 116 -10.25 -14.27 9.72
N ASN A 117 -11.32 -15.01 9.42
CA ASN A 117 -11.25 -16.48 9.34
C ASN A 117 -10.72 -16.97 7.98
N SER A 118 -10.82 -16.16 6.93
CA SER A 118 -10.36 -16.47 5.58
C SER A 118 -9.79 -15.24 4.87
N TYR A 119 -9.01 -15.49 3.84
CA TYR A 119 -8.51 -14.46 2.93
C TYR A 119 -9.65 -13.72 2.23
N ASP A 120 -10.70 -14.44 1.81
CA ASP A 120 -11.85 -13.84 1.13
C ASP A 120 -12.62 -12.87 2.04
N GLU A 121 -12.79 -13.21 3.34
CA GLU A 121 -13.38 -12.28 4.32
C GLU A 121 -12.56 -10.99 4.43
N LEU A 122 -11.22 -11.11 4.51
CA LEU A 122 -10.33 -9.97 4.57
C LEU A 122 -10.47 -9.07 3.34
N ILE A 123 -10.34 -9.64 2.14
CA ILE A 123 -10.42 -8.89 0.88
C ILE A 123 -11.79 -8.24 0.71
N ASN A 124 -12.88 -8.92 1.08
CA ASN A 124 -14.22 -8.37 1.01
C ASN A 124 -14.42 -7.18 1.97
N ASP A 125 -13.85 -7.23 3.17
CA ASP A 125 -13.93 -6.12 4.12
C ASP A 125 -13.15 -4.90 3.64
N VAL A 126 -11.88 -5.08 3.22
CA VAL A 126 -11.07 -4.00 2.64
C VAL A 126 -11.77 -3.38 1.43
N LYS A 127 -12.29 -4.21 0.52
CA LYS A 127 -13.04 -3.76 -0.66
C LYS A 127 -14.27 -2.94 -0.29
N THR A 128 -15.06 -3.41 0.68
CA THR A 128 -16.27 -2.72 1.12
C THR A 128 -15.94 -1.35 1.71
N LYS A 129 -14.94 -1.29 2.57
CA LYS A 129 -14.48 -0.03 3.18
C LYS A 129 -13.94 0.95 2.14
N PHE A 130 -13.16 0.45 1.17
CA PHE A 130 -12.63 1.26 0.08
C PHE A 130 -13.74 1.87 -0.80
N ILE A 131 -14.75 1.07 -1.14
CA ILE A 131 -15.93 1.51 -1.90
C ILE A 131 -16.65 2.65 -1.16
N ILE A 132 -16.88 2.49 0.14
CA ILE A 132 -17.55 3.50 0.96
C ILE A 132 -16.69 4.77 1.08
N GLN A 133 -15.40 4.62 1.39
CA GLN A 133 -14.49 5.75 1.60
C GLN A 133 -14.32 6.62 0.35
N ASN A 134 -14.38 6.01 -0.84
CA ASN A 134 -14.14 6.69 -2.10
C ASN A 134 -15.43 6.91 -2.91
N ASP A 135 -16.61 6.72 -2.31
CA ASP A 135 -17.92 6.89 -2.97
C ASP A 135 -17.99 6.17 -4.34
N VAL A 136 -17.44 4.94 -4.40
CA VAL A 136 -17.39 4.16 -5.65
C VAL A 136 -18.79 3.79 -6.07
N THR A 137 -19.20 4.26 -7.25
CA THR A 137 -20.55 4.00 -7.79
C THR A 137 -20.65 2.59 -8.34
N LYS A 138 -21.90 2.14 -8.58
CA LYS A 138 -22.17 0.82 -9.15
C LYS A 138 -21.56 0.66 -10.56
N GLU A 139 -21.55 1.74 -11.33
CA GLU A 139 -20.99 1.79 -12.68
C GLU A 139 -19.44 1.73 -12.69
N GLU A 140 -18.82 2.11 -11.56
CA GLU A 140 -17.37 2.08 -11.40
C GLU A 140 -16.84 0.74 -10.86
N LEU A 141 -17.71 -0.15 -10.36
CA LEU A 141 -17.27 -1.42 -9.79
C LEU A 141 -16.48 -2.29 -10.77
N ASP A 142 -16.80 -2.22 -12.05
CA ASP A 142 -16.07 -2.95 -13.10
C ASP A 142 -14.66 -2.37 -13.36
N LYS A 143 -14.40 -1.15 -12.88
CA LYS A 143 -13.09 -0.47 -12.96
C LYS A 143 -12.27 -0.62 -11.68
N LEU A 144 -12.84 -1.25 -10.64
CA LEU A 144 -12.15 -1.49 -9.39
C LEU A 144 -11.25 -2.72 -9.53
N ILE A 145 -9.98 -2.56 -9.21
CA ILE A 145 -8.96 -3.60 -9.30
C ILE A 145 -8.37 -3.84 -7.90
N ILE A 146 -8.20 -5.10 -7.55
CA ILE A 146 -7.39 -5.53 -6.39
C ILE A 146 -6.32 -6.45 -6.96
N LYS A 147 -5.05 -6.12 -6.73
CA LYS A 147 -3.92 -6.90 -7.22
C LYS A 147 -2.78 -6.94 -6.21
N GLN A 148 -1.94 -7.96 -6.32
CA GLN A 148 -0.67 -8.00 -5.61
C GLN A 148 0.21 -6.84 -6.07
N GLN A 149 0.81 -6.12 -5.11
CA GLN A 149 1.81 -5.09 -5.39
C GLN A 149 3.18 -5.74 -5.43
N LYS A 150 3.82 -5.71 -6.59
CA LYS A 150 5.22 -6.16 -6.71
C LYS A 150 6.19 -5.23 -6.00
N GLU A 151 7.40 -5.72 -5.77
CA GLU A 151 8.51 -4.87 -5.31
C GLU A 151 8.98 -3.98 -6.47
N TYR A 152 9.06 -2.68 -6.24
CA TYR A 152 9.57 -1.71 -7.20
C TYR A 152 10.97 -1.22 -6.80
N PRO A 153 11.79 -0.77 -7.75
CA PRO A 153 12.98 0.01 -7.43
C PRO A 153 12.60 1.27 -6.65
N TYR A 154 13.39 1.64 -5.66
CA TYR A 154 13.17 2.89 -4.94
C TYR A 154 13.48 4.11 -5.84
N HIS A 155 12.99 5.27 -5.47
CA HIS A 155 13.17 6.55 -6.17
C HIS A 155 12.53 6.61 -7.56
N ILE A 156 11.48 5.84 -7.80
CA ILE A 156 10.64 5.94 -9.01
C ILE A 156 9.28 6.56 -8.67
N SER A 157 8.64 7.14 -9.68
CA SER A 157 7.30 7.73 -9.58
C SER A 157 6.19 6.71 -9.85
N TYR A 158 4.94 7.08 -9.59
CA TYR A 158 3.78 6.26 -9.98
C TYR A 158 3.72 6.03 -11.49
N GLU A 159 4.03 7.05 -12.30
CA GLU A 159 4.13 6.90 -13.76
C GLU A 159 5.14 5.83 -14.16
N GLU A 160 6.28 5.78 -13.49
CA GLU A 160 7.32 4.78 -13.75
C GLU A 160 6.91 3.38 -13.26
N MET A 161 6.20 3.28 -12.14
CA MET A 161 5.61 2.01 -11.68
C MET A 161 4.61 1.44 -12.71
N ASP A 162 3.71 2.28 -13.22
CA ASP A 162 2.74 1.87 -14.23
C ASP A 162 3.41 1.39 -15.52
N LYS A 163 4.48 2.06 -15.97
CA LYS A 163 5.27 1.61 -17.12
C LYS A 163 5.90 0.23 -16.90
N LEU A 164 6.39 -0.05 -15.69
CA LEU A 164 6.94 -1.37 -15.36
C LEU A 164 5.84 -2.44 -15.33
N ASP A 165 4.65 -2.12 -14.82
CA ASP A 165 3.50 -3.04 -14.82
C ASP A 165 3.02 -3.37 -16.24
N GLU A 166 3.01 -2.40 -17.17
CA GLU A 166 2.66 -2.63 -18.56
C GLU A 166 3.64 -3.55 -19.28
N ILE A 167 4.95 -3.42 -18.99
CA ILE A 167 5.99 -4.27 -19.59
C ILE A 167 5.80 -5.72 -19.14
N ASP A 168 5.56 -5.96 -17.86
CA ASP A 168 5.36 -7.29 -17.31
C ASP A 168 4.10 -7.95 -17.88
N ASN A 169 3.00 -7.20 -18.00
CA ASN A 169 1.75 -7.69 -18.60
C ASN A 169 1.92 -8.08 -20.08
N LYS A 170 2.74 -7.36 -20.85
CA LYS A 170 3.06 -7.70 -22.24
C LYS A 170 3.91 -8.96 -22.36
N ASN A 171 4.84 -9.16 -21.43
CA ASN A 171 5.70 -10.34 -21.40
C ASN A 171 4.94 -11.61 -20.99
N THR A 172 4.00 -11.50 -20.05
CA THR A 172 3.16 -12.61 -19.60
C THR A 172 2.19 -13.09 -20.67
N LYS A 173 1.71 -12.21 -21.55
CA LYS A 173 0.80 -12.57 -22.68
C LYS A 173 1.49 -13.23 -23.86
N LYS A 174 2.82 -13.32 -23.87
CA LYS A 174 3.61 -13.95 -24.96
C LYS A 174 4.04 -15.40 -24.64
N LEU A 175 3.69 -15.92 -23.48
CA LEU A 175 3.88 -17.31 -23.06
C LEU A 175 2.58 -18.09 -23.16
#